data_7a224c2e531a6c7202dd36dfb0d01ab4
#
_entry.id   7a224c2e531a6c7202dd36dfb0d01ab4
#
_cell.length_a   1.000
_cell.length_b   1.000
_cell.length_c   1.000
_cell.angle_alpha   90.00
_cell.angle_beta   90.00
_cell.angle_gamma   90.00
#
_symmetry.space_group_name_H-M   'P 1'
#
loop_
_entity.id
_entity.type
_entity.pdbx_description
1 polymer ?
#
loop_
_entity_poly.entity_id
_entity_poly.type
_entity_poly.pdbx_seq_one_letter_code
_entity_poly.pdbx_strand_id
1 'polypeptide(L)'
;MAVKVAINGFGRIGRLAFRQMFGAEGYEVVAINDLTDPKMLANLLKYDTAQGGYCGTIGEGLHTVEAGEKSITVDGKEITIYAEKDAINLPWKELGVDVVLECTGFYTSKAKSQAHIDAGAKKVVISAPAGNDLPTIVFGVNEGTLTKEDTIISAASCTTNCLAPMAAALNKYAPIQAGIMSTIHAYTGDQMILDGPHRKGDLRRARAGAANIVPNSTGAAKAIGLVIPELNGKLIGSAQRVPVTTGSTTILTAVVKGSDVTKEGINAAMKAAANQSYGYNEDPIVSSDVIGMRFGSLFDATQTMVAKIDEETYEVQVVSWYDNENSYTSQMVRTIKYFAEL
;
A
#
# COMPACT_ATOMS: atom_id res chain seq x y z
N MET A 1 10.41 18.52 -14.39
CA MET A 1 10.02 19.36 -13.22
C MET A 1 9.59 18.43 -12.11
N ALA A 2 9.72 18.81 -10.84
CA ALA A 2 9.23 18.00 -9.74
C ALA A 2 7.70 17.99 -9.71
N VAL A 3 7.10 16.86 -9.40
CA VAL A 3 5.65 16.68 -9.23
C VAL A 3 5.22 17.35 -7.92
N LYS A 4 4.33 18.33 -8.02
CA LYS A 4 3.76 19.00 -6.85
C LYS A 4 2.66 18.15 -6.23
N VAL A 5 2.93 17.63 -5.04
CA VAL A 5 2.03 16.71 -4.31
C VAL A 5 1.44 17.41 -3.09
N ALA A 6 0.11 17.36 -2.96
CA ALA A 6 -0.58 17.66 -1.72
C ALA A 6 -1.02 16.36 -1.03
N ILE A 7 -0.87 16.28 0.29
CA ILE A 7 -1.27 15.11 1.07
C ILE A 7 -2.53 15.45 1.86
N ASN A 8 -3.63 14.77 1.54
CA ASN A 8 -4.89 14.89 2.28
C ASN A 8 -5.02 13.72 3.27
N GLY A 9 -4.86 14.01 4.56
CA GLY A 9 -4.74 13.03 5.63
C GLY A 9 -3.29 12.69 5.97
N PHE A 10 -2.83 13.19 7.11
CA PHE A 10 -1.45 12.97 7.59
C PHE A 10 -1.37 11.87 8.67
N GLY A 11 -2.16 10.80 8.46
CA GLY A 11 -2.13 9.57 9.25
C GLY A 11 -0.88 8.73 8.97
N ARG A 12 -0.92 7.43 9.26
CA ARG A 12 0.20 6.50 9.04
C ARG A 12 0.76 6.59 7.61
N ILE A 13 -0.11 6.39 6.62
CA ILE A 13 0.28 6.34 5.20
C ILE A 13 0.72 7.71 4.69
N GLY A 14 -0.01 8.79 5.02
CA GLY A 14 0.38 10.15 4.62
C GLY A 14 1.76 10.56 5.15
N ARG A 15 2.09 10.23 6.40
CA ARG A 15 3.42 10.50 6.98
C ARG A 15 4.53 9.68 6.34
N LEU A 16 4.29 8.41 6.04
CA LEU A 16 5.30 7.57 5.36
C LEU A 16 5.50 8.01 3.91
N ALA A 17 4.44 8.41 3.20
CA ALA A 17 4.54 9.00 1.88
C ALA A 17 5.34 10.31 1.90
N PHE A 18 5.08 11.16 2.88
CA PHE A 18 5.86 12.36 3.13
C PHE A 18 7.36 12.05 3.30
N ARG A 19 7.71 11.11 4.19
CA ARG A 19 9.10 10.69 4.44
C ARG A 19 9.81 10.19 3.17
N GLN A 20 9.07 9.59 2.23
CA GLN A 20 9.64 9.07 0.99
C GLN A 20 9.75 10.13 -0.12
N MET A 21 8.88 11.15 -0.11
CA MET A 21 8.86 12.19 -1.14
C MET A 21 9.63 13.45 -0.74
N PHE A 22 9.69 13.78 0.56
CA PHE A 22 10.37 14.98 1.03
C PHE A 22 11.87 14.91 0.76
N GLY A 23 12.40 15.89 0.01
CA GLY A 23 13.80 15.92 -0.42
C GLY A 23 14.17 14.90 -1.51
N ALA A 24 13.25 14.04 -1.96
CA ALA A 24 13.50 13.09 -3.03
C ALA A 24 13.40 13.76 -4.42
N GLU A 25 14.27 13.33 -5.33
CA GLU A 25 14.25 13.82 -6.71
C GLU A 25 12.94 13.49 -7.41
N GLY A 26 12.37 14.51 -8.06
CA GLY A 26 11.13 14.39 -8.83
C GLY A 26 9.86 14.64 -8.03
N TYR A 27 9.93 14.96 -6.73
CA TYR A 27 8.78 15.29 -5.90
C TYR A 27 8.93 16.62 -5.17
N GLU A 28 7.82 17.31 -5.00
CA GLU A 28 7.69 18.47 -4.12
C GLU A 28 6.39 18.35 -3.30
N VAL A 29 6.49 18.11 -2.01
CA VAL A 29 5.33 18.19 -1.12
C VAL A 29 5.05 19.65 -0.84
N VAL A 30 3.92 20.16 -1.36
CA VAL A 30 3.56 21.59 -1.31
C VAL A 30 2.58 21.93 -0.20
N ALA A 31 1.78 20.95 0.28
CA ALA A 31 0.80 21.16 1.32
C ALA A 31 0.38 19.83 1.99
N ILE A 32 -0.11 19.97 3.21
CA ILE A 32 -0.77 18.90 3.95
C ILE A 32 -2.15 19.42 4.38
N ASN A 33 -3.18 18.58 4.31
CA ASN A 33 -4.46 18.83 4.94
C ASN A 33 -4.74 17.74 5.97
N ASP A 34 -4.98 18.14 7.23
CA ASP A 34 -5.39 17.24 8.31
C ASP A 34 -6.12 18.05 9.39
N LEU A 35 -7.14 17.48 10.01
CA LEU A 35 -7.93 18.16 11.05
C LEU A 35 -7.26 18.17 12.44
N THR A 36 -6.14 17.45 12.55
CA THR A 36 -5.31 17.38 13.77
C THR A 36 -4.38 18.59 13.85
N ASP A 37 -4.11 19.09 15.04
CA ASP A 37 -3.22 20.24 15.25
C ASP A 37 -1.76 19.96 14.81
N PRO A 38 -1.03 20.98 14.32
CA PRO A 38 0.32 20.84 13.81
C PRO A 38 1.32 20.26 14.82
N LYS A 39 1.17 20.55 16.11
CA LYS A 39 2.07 20.04 17.16
C LYS A 39 1.96 18.52 17.28
N MET A 40 0.75 17.98 17.24
CA MET A 40 0.52 16.53 17.25
C MET A 40 1.08 15.89 15.97
N LEU A 41 0.82 16.48 14.80
CA LEU A 41 1.31 15.96 13.52
C LEU A 41 2.83 15.96 13.43
N ALA A 42 3.49 17.03 13.88
CA ALA A 42 4.95 17.12 13.96
C ALA A 42 5.53 16.06 14.91
N ASN A 43 4.93 15.87 16.09
CA ASN A 43 5.35 14.83 17.02
C ASN A 43 5.24 13.42 16.42
N LEU A 44 4.12 13.11 15.75
CA LEU A 44 3.91 11.82 15.11
C LEU A 44 4.75 11.61 13.82
N LEU A 45 5.18 12.70 13.17
CA LEU A 45 6.19 12.59 12.09
C LEU A 45 7.57 12.30 12.66
N LYS A 46 7.92 12.95 13.77
CA LYS A 46 9.21 12.84 14.43
C LYS A 46 9.44 11.44 15.01
N TYR A 47 8.43 10.90 15.71
CA TYR A 47 8.52 9.63 16.42
C TYR A 47 7.53 8.62 15.84
N ASP A 48 8.02 7.43 15.53
CA ASP A 48 7.22 6.36 14.97
C ASP A 48 7.66 5.00 15.53
N THR A 49 6.77 4.35 16.28
CA THR A 49 7.07 3.08 16.95
C THR A 49 7.28 1.93 15.94
N ALA A 50 6.52 1.91 14.85
CA ALA A 50 6.55 0.83 13.88
C ALA A 50 7.66 0.99 12.82
N GLN A 51 7.95 2.25 12.43
CA GLN A 51 8.85 2.55 11.31
C GLN A 51 10.14 3.28 11.73
N GLY A 52 10.36 3.44 13.03
CA GLY A 52 11.49 4.22 13.54
C GLY A 52 11.29 5.74 13.41
N GLY A 53 12.01 6.49 14.21
CA GLY A 53 11.94 7.96 14.22
C GLY A 53 12.44 8.56 12.89
N TYR A 54 11.72 9.56 12.35
CA TYR A 54 12.15 10.28 11.15
C TYR A 54 13.43 11.10 11.39
N CYS A 55 13.60 11.58 12.61
CA CYS A 55 14.81 12.30 13.03
C CYS A 55 15.99 11.36 13.42
N GLY A 56 15.84 10.06 13.20
CA GLY A 56 16.79 9.05 13.70
C GLY A 56 16.63 8.77 15.19
N THR A 57 17.65 8.15 15.78
CA THR A 57 17.76 7.99 17.23
C THR A 57 17.90 9.35 17.91
N ILE A 58 17.42 9.49 19.15
CA ILE A 58 17.57 10.72 19.91
C ILE A 58 19.05 11.13 19.99
N GLY A 59 19.34 12.34 19.47
CA GLY A 59 20.71 12.86 19.37
C GLY A 59 21.39 12.61 18.01
N GLU A 60 20.83 11.79 17.14
CA GLU A 60 21.39 11.53 15.80
C GLU A 60 21.13 12.67 14.82
N GLY A 61 19.91 13.24 14.85
CA GLY A 61 19.58 14.46 14.09
C GLY A 61 19.55 14.29 12.58
N LEU A 62 19.05 13.15 12.06
CA LEU A 62 18.92 12.91 10.61
C LEU A 62 18.03 13.94 9.92
N HIS A 63 16.92 14.31 10.57
CA HIS A 63 16.01 15.36 10.15
C HIS A 63 15.60 16.22 11.33
N THR A 64 15.30 17.49 11.07
CA THR A 64 14.66 18.38 12.03
C THR A 64 13.17 18.46 11.74
N VAL A 65 12.33 18.44 12.77
CA VAL A 65 10.88 18.59 12.63
C VAL A 65 10.38 19.53 13.71
N GLU A 66 9.77 20.65 13.33
CA GLU A 66 9.22 21.65 14.24
C GLU A 66 7.76 21.95 13.89
N ALA A 67 6.95 22.24 14.90
CA ALA A 67 5.57 22.67 14.70
C ALA A 67 5.48 24.20 14.67
N GLY A 68 4.87 24.74 13.62
CA GLY A 68 4.38 26.11 13.60
C GLY A 68 2.92 26.19 14.05
N GLU A 69 2.31 27.38 13.94
CA GLU A 69 0.89 27.60 14.26
C GLU A 69 -0.04 26.86 13.28
N LYS A 70 0.27 26.94 11.96
CA LYS A 70 -0.46 26.29 10.86
C LYS A 70 0.47 25.59 9.90
N SER A 71 1.60 25.09 10.39
CA SER A 71 2.62 24.48 9.55
C SER A 71 3.44 23.46 10.33
N ILE A 72 4.19 22.66 9.60
CA ILE A 72 5.36 21.94 10.09
C ILE A 72 6.57 22.40 9.30
N THR A 73 7.71 22.58 9.98
CA THR A 73 8.99 22.87 9.34
C THR A 73 9.86 21.64 9.42
N VAL A 74 10.33 21.15 8.28
CA VAL A 74 11.22 20.00 8.18
C VAL A 74 12.49 20.44 7.47
N ASP A 75 13.64 20.29 8.13
CA ASP A 75 14.96 20.69 7.61
C ASP A 75 14.97 22.16 7.10
N GLY A 76 14.30 23.04 7.83
CA GLY A 76 14.17 24.46 7.49
C GLY A 76 13.14 24.77 6.40
N LYS A 77 12.51 23.78 5.76
CA LYS A 77 11.43 24.00 4.78
C LYS A 77 10.08 23.95 5.49
N GLU A 78 9.37 25.06 5.46
CA GLU A 78 8.01 25.16 5.99
C GLU A 78 6.98 24.57 5.02
N ILE A 79 6.04 23.78 5.57
CA ILE A 79 4.93 23.16 4.85
C ILE A 79 3.64 23.51 5.55
N THR A 80 2.75 24.21 4.84
CA THR A 80 1.46 24.64 5.39
C THR A 80 0.55 23.43 5.66
N ILE A 81 -0.09 23.44 6.81
CA ILE A 81 -1.14 22.51 7.19
C ILE A 81 -2.48 23.22 7.09
N TYR A 82 -3.32 22.75 6.21
CA TYR A 82 -4.72 23.14 6.14
C TYR A 82 -5.54 22.24 7.07
N ALA A 83 -6.55 22.80 7.70
CA ALA A 83 -7.47 22.07 8.57
C ALA A 83 -8.90 22.13 8.00
N GLU A 84 -9.00 21.82 6.70
CA GLU A 84 -10.25 21.93 5.94
C GLU A 84 -10.92 20.55 5.85
N LYS A 85 -12.19 20.50 6.26
CA LYS A 85 -12.98 19.28 6.25
C LYS A 85 -13.52 18.95 4.86
N ASP A 86 -13.89 19.96 4.09
CA ASP A 86 -14.45 19.80 2.76
C ASP A 86 -13.39 20.08 1.71
N ALA A 87 -13.01 19.05 0.97
CA ALA A 87 -11.91 19.10 0.01
C ALA A 87 -12.10 20.14 -1.11
N ILE A 88 -13.32 20.53 -1.44
CA ILE A 88 -13.62 21.53 -2.46
C ILE A 88 -13.08 22.92 -2.10
N ASN A 89 -12.89 23.21 -0.79
CA ASN A 89 -12.41 24.49 -0.30
C ASN A 89 -10.88 24.57 -0.19
N LEU A 90 -10.17 23.48 -0.54
CA LEU A 90 -8.71 23.45 -0.48
C LEU A 90 -8.07 24.20 -1.65
N PRO A 91 -6.97 24.93 -1.45
CA PRO A 91 -6.39 25.83 -2.45
C PRO A 91 -5.51 25.11 -3.48
N TRP A 92 -5.94 23.97 -3.99
CA TRP A 92 -5.10 23.15 -4.89
C TRP A 92 -4.76 23.85 -6.18
N LYS A 93 -5.67 24.67 -6.72
CA LYS A 93 -5.43 25.49 -7.92
C LYS A 93 -4.35 26.53 -7.69
N GLU A 94 -4.42 27.25 -6.57
CA GLU A 94 -3.47 28.33 -6.24
C GLU A 94 -2.06 27.79 -6.01
N LEU A 95 -1.96 26.60 -5.39
CA LEU A 95 -0.68 25.90 -5.15
C LEU A 95 -0.14 25.19 -6.38
N GLY A 96 -0.95 25.06 -7.43
CA GLY A 96 -0.59 24.36 -8.67
C GLY A 96 -0.35 22.87 -8.43
N VAL A 97 -1.21 22.23 -7.63
CA VAL A 97 -1.09 20.82 -7.26
C VAL A 97 -1.24 19.92 -8.48
N ASP A 98 -0.23 19.12 -8.77
CA ASP A 98 -0.27 18.13 -9.84
C ASP A 98 -1.05 16.88 -9.38
N VAL A 99 -0.75 16.38 -8.18
CA VAL A 99 -1.39 15.18 -7.63
C VAL A 99 -1.79 15.40 -6.18
N VAL A 100 -3.04 15.11 -5.83
CA VAL A 100 -3.47 14.92 -4.45
C VAL A 100 -3.30 13.45 -4.09
N LEU A 101 -2.57 13.18 -3.00
CA LEU A 101 -2.55 11.90 -2.34
C LEU A 101 -3.64 11.86 -1.28
N GLU A 102 -4.70 11.10 -1.52
CA GLU A 102 -5.84 10.96 -0.62
C GLU A 102 -5.63 9.84 0.39
N CYS A 103 -5.38 10.19 1.65
CA CYS A 103 -5.07 9.27 2.76
C CYS A 103 -6.04 9.35 3.93
N THR A 104 -7.16 10.09 3.83
CA THR A 104 -8.11 10.26 4.94
C THR A 104 -8.99 9.04 5.18
N GLY A 105 -9.22 8.23 4.13
CA GLY A 105 -10.20 7.14 4.13
C GLY A 105 -11.67 7.62 4.01
N PHE A 106 -11.92 8.92 3.76
CA PHE A 106 -13.26 9.48 3.53
C PHE A 106 -13.59 9.61 2.05
N TYR A 107 -12.63 10.00 1.23
CA TYR A 107 -12.78 10.21 -0.21
C TYR A 107 -12.38 8.94 -1.00
N THR A 108 -12.97 7.80 -0.65
CA THR A 108 -12.62 6.47 -1.21
C THR A 108 -13.51 6.05 -2.37
N SER A 109 -13.93 6.97 -3.23
CA SER A 109 -14.63 6.70 -4.48
C SER A 109 -14.37 7.80 -5.50
N LYS A 110 -14.57 7.53 -6.78
CA LYS A 110 -14.40 8.52 -7.84
C LYS A 110 -15.25 9.76 -7.58
N ALA A 111 -16.54 9.56 -7.29
CA ALA A 111 -17.47 10.65 -7.04
C ALA A 111 -17.06 11.56 -5.86
N LYS A 112 -16.57 10.98 -4.76
CA LYS A 112 -16.11 11.77 -3.62
C LYS A 112 -14.78 12.47 -3.93
N SER A 113 -13.84 11.79 -4.55
CA SER A 113 -12.53 12.36 -4.88
C SER A 113 -12.60 13.44 -5.94
N GLN A 114 -13.71 13.55 -6.68
CA GLN A 114 -13.95 14.65 -7.61
C GLN A 114 -13.82 16.03 -6.95
N ALA A 115 -14.13 16.15 -5.65
CA ALA A 115 -13.97 17.39 -4.92
C ALA A 115 -12.53 17.96 -4.96
N HIS A 116 -11.51 17.10 -5.02
CA HIS A 116 -10.12 17.55 -5.17
C HIS A 116 -9.82 18.09 -6.58
N ILE A 117 -10.41 17.49 -7.61
CA ILE A 117 -10.30 17.99 -9.00
C ILE A 117 -11.01 19.32 -9.11
N ASP A 118 -12.23 19.43 -8.52
CA ASP A 118 -13.01 20.68 -8.53
C ASP A 118 -12.30 21.80 -7.73
N ALA A 119 -11.50 21.47 -6.72
CA ALA A 119 -10.60 22.37 -6.01
C ALA A 119 -9.35 22.76 -6.81
N GLY A 120 -9.13 22.16 -7.99
CA GLY A 120 -8.10 22.52 -8.94
C GLY A 120 -6.86 21.63 -8.95
N ALA A 121 -6.86 20.48 -8.30
CA ALA A 121 -5.83 19.47 -8.51
C ALA A 121 -5.96 18.85 -9.90
N LYS A 122 -4.82 18.51 -10.54
CA LYS A 122 -4.86 17.87 -11.87
C LYS A 122 -5.22 16.39 -11.78
N LYS A 123 -4.73 15.70 -10.76
CA LYS A 123 -4.91 14.26 -10.56
C LYS A 123 -5.08 13.90 -9.09
N VAL A 124 -5.71 12.74 -8.82
CA VAL A 124 -5.88 12.19 -7.45
C VAL A 124 -5.46 10.73 -7.41
N VAL A 125 -4.64 10.36 -6.43
CA VAL A 125 -4.32 8.98 -6.08
C VAL A 125 -4.96 8.63 -4.74
N ILE A 126 -5.92 7.71 -4.74
CA ILE A 126 -6.60 7.25 -3.53
C ILE A 126 -5.81 6.12 -2.89
N SER A 127 -5.44 6.27 -1.63
CA SER A 127 -4.66 5.27 -0.86
C SER A 127 -5.53 4.14 -0.28
N ALA A 128 -6.52 3.69 -1.01
CA ALA A 128 -7.46 2.63 -0.62
C ALA A 128 -8.15 2.03 -1.85
N PRO A 129 -8.73 0.82 -1.75
CA PRO A 129 -9.69 0.33 -2.73
C PRO A 129 -10.86 1.31 -2.88
N ALA A 130 -11.22 1.68 -4.10
CA ALA A 130 -12.12 2.82 -4.36
C ALA A 130 -13.29 2.51 -5.32
N GLY A 131 -13.67 1.25 -5.46
CA GLY A 131 -14.73 0.80 -6.36
C GLY A 131 -14.21 0.29 -7.70
N ASN A 132 -15.11 0.11 -8.67
CA ASN A 132 -14.78 -0.46 -9.98
C ASN A 132 -15.00 0.55 -11.13
N ASP A 133 -15.31 1.81 -10.79
CA ASP A 133 -15.60 2.91 -11.72
C ASP A 133 -14.39 3.80 -11.99
N LEU A 134 -13.22 3.38 -11.50
CA LEU A 134 -11.92 4.03 -11.73
C LEU A 134 -10.80 2.99 -11.81
N PRO A 135 -9.67 3.31 -12.45
CA PRO A 135 -8.52 2.40 -12.52
C PRO A 135 -7.99 2.04 -11.13
N THR A 136 -7.75 0.75 -10.92
CA THR A 136 -7.05 0.22 -9.73
C THR A 136 -5.66 -0.24 -10.14
N ILE A 137 -4.63 0.38 -9.58
CA ILE A 137 -3.24 0.25 -10.03
C ILE A 137 -2.38 -0.42 -8.95
N VAL A 138 -1.60 -1.40 -9.41
CA VAL A 138 -0.46 -1.96 -8.70
C VAL A 138 0.78 -1.69 -9.56
N PHE A 139 1.65 -0.81 -9.09
CA PHE A 139 2.87 -0.44 -9.82
C PHE A 139 3.77 -1.65 -10.06
N GLY A 140 4.28 -1.79 -11.27
CA GLY A 140 5.05 -2.95 -11.72
C GLY A 140 4.19 -4.12 -12.22
N VAL A 141 2.85 -3.95 -12.27
CA VAL A 141 1.91 -4.96 -12.80
C VAL A 141 1.01 -4.39 -13.90
N ASN A 142 0.32 -3.28 -13.63
CA ASN A 142 -0.67 -2.75 -14.57
C ASN A 142 -0.67 -1.22 -14.72
N GLU A 143 0.33 -0.50 -14.25
CA GLU A 143 0.42 0.97 -14.42
C GLU A 143 0.36 1.40 -15.89
N GLY A 144 0.85 0.56 -16.80
CA GLY A 144 0.78 0.79 -18.25
C GLY A 144 -0.63 0.83 -18.85
N THR A 145 -1.66 0.50 -18.07
CA THR A 145 -3.05 0.63 -18.50
C THR A 145 -3.61 2.04 -18.33
N LEU A 146 -2.90 2.90 -17.59
CA LEU A 146 -3.29 4.30 -17.40
C LEU A 146 -3.12 5.12 -18.67
N THR A 147 -4.00 6.09 -18.84
CA THR A 147 -4.04 7.03 -19.94
C THR A 147 -3.99 8.47 -19.44
N LYS A 148 -3.81 9.44 -20.35
CA LYS A 148 -3.81 10.88 -20.02
C LYS A 148 -5.19 11.40 -19.59
N GLU A 149 -6.24 10.70 -19.95
CA GLU A 149 -7.63 11.01 -19.62
C GLU A 149 -7.99 10.61 -18.19
N ASP A 150 -7.21 9.72 -17.57
CA ASP A 150 -7.40 9.32 -16.19
C ASP A 150 -7.00 10.47 -15.26
N THR A 151 -7.90 10.85 -14.36
CA THR A 151 -7.68 11.92 -13.38
C THR A 151 -7.75 11.44 -11.93
N ILE A 152 -8.46 10.33 -11.66
CA ILE A 152 -8.64 9.76 -10.33
C ILE A 152 -8.41 8.27 -10.41
N ILE A 153 -7.47 7.76 -9.61
CA ILE A 153 -7.10 6.35 -9.56
C ILE A 153 -7.04 5.82 -8.13
N SER A 154 -7.16 4.51 -7.97
CA SER A 154 -6.90 3.80 -6.73
C SER A 154 -5.53 3.14 -6.77
N ALA A 155 -4.72 3.30 -5.74
CA ALA A 155 -3.47 2.54 -5.54
C ALA A 155 -3.73 1.16 -4.90
N ALA A 156 -4.95 0.63 -4.97
CA ALA A 156 -5.37 -0.65 -4.40
C ALA A 156 -5.18 -0.74 -2.87
N SER A 157 -4.92 -1.92 -2.34
CA SER A 157 -4.58 -2.15 -0.93
C SER A 157 -3.16 -2.68 -0.78
N CYS A 158 -2.60 -2.64 0.42
CA CYS A 158 -1.30 -3.22 0.73
C CYS A 158 -1.23 -4.71 0.36
N THR A 159 -2.27 -5.48 0.70
CA THR A 159 -2.36 -6.90 0.38
C THR A 159 -2.46 -7.15 -1.12
N THR A 160 -3.21 -6.32 -1.87
CA THR A 160 -3.29 -6.42 -3.34
C THR A 160 -1.93 -6.12 -3.99
N ASN A 161 -1.20 -5.13 -3.47
CA ASN A 161 0.15 -4.80 -3.94
C ASN A 161 1.17 -5.92 -3.66
N CYS A 162 0.97 -6.72 -2.60
CA CYS A 162 1.78 -7.90 -2.35
C CYS A 162 1.38 -9.09 -3.23
N LEU A 163 0.09 -9.37 -3.37
CA LEU A 163 -0.43 -10.52 -4.11
C LEU A 163 -0.20 -10.41 -5.62
N ALA A 164 -0.44 -9.23 -6.20
CA ALA A 164 -0.53 -9.09 -7.66
C ALA A 164 0.77 -9.46 -8.41
N PRO A 165 1.97 -8.97 -8.04
CA PRO A 165 3.18 -9.33 -8.78
C PRO A 165 3.50 -10.83 -8.65
N MET A 166 3.29 -11.43 -7.47
CA MET A 166 3.47 -12.86 -7.23
C MET A 166 2.49 -13.69 -8.07
N ALA A 167 1.21 -13.31 -8.08
CA ALA A 167 0.19 -14.00 -8.86
C ALA A 167 0.41 -13.83 -10.37
N ALA A 168 0.86 -12.66 -10.84
CA ALA A 168 1.20 -12.42 -12.24
C ALA A 168 2.37 -13.31 -12.70
N ALA A 169 3.43 -13.39 -11.91
CA ALA A 169 4.60 -14.22 -12.21
C ALA A 169 4.24 -15.71 -12.24
N LEU A 170 3.46 -16.18 -11.25
CA LEU A 170 2.99 -17.56 -11.19
C LEU A 170 2.08 -17.88 -12.39
N ASN A 171 1.10 -17.03 -12.68
CA ASN A 171 0.15 -17.24 -13.78
C ASN A 171 0.82 -17.27 -15.16
N LYS A 172 1.91 -16.49 -15.31
CA LYS A 172 2.73 -16.51 -16.54
C LYS A 172 3.53 -17.79 -16.67
N TYR A 173 4.04 -18.34 -15.58
CA TYR A 173 4.81 -19.60 -15.57
C TYR A 173 3.89 -20.82 -15.69
N ALA A 174 2.84 -20.88 -14.91
CA ALA A 174 1.87 -21.97 -14.88
C ALA A 174 0.46 -21.37 -14.63
N PRO A 175 -0.44 -21.37 -15.65
CA PRO A 175 -1.72 -20.70 -15.59
C PRO A 175 -2.58 -21.13 -14.40
N ILE A 176 -2.95 -20.18 -13.55
CA ILE A 176 -3.78 -20.39 -12.38
C ILE A 176 -5.23 -20.71 -12.80
N GLN A 177 -5.76 -21.82 -12.30
CA GLN A 177 -7.14 -22.25 -12.52
C GLN A 177 -8.05 -21.79 -11.39
N ALA A 178 -7.61 -21.98 -10.16
CA ALA A 178 -8.30 -21.53 -8.94
C ALA A 178 -7.27 -21.36 -7.83
N GLY A 179 -7.62 -20.60 -6.79
CA GLY A 179 -6.72 -20.47 -5.64
C GLY A 179 -7.36 -19.82 -4.42
N ILE A 180 -6.73 -20.04 -3.28
CA ILE A 180 -7.06 -19.40 -2.01
C ILE A 180 -5.86 -18.60 -1.56
N MET A 181 -6.04 -17.29 -1.37
CA MET A 181 -5.04 -16.48 -0.72
C MET A 181 -5.38 -16.29 0.75
N SER A 182 -4.37 -16.39 1.60
CA SER A 182 -4.47 -16.01 3.01
C SER A 182 -3.41 -14.99 3.33
N THR A 183 -3.78 -13.91 4.01
CA THR A 183 -2.77 -12.99 4.53
C THR A 183 -2.73 -13.07 6.06
N ILE A 184 -1.52 -13.27 6.58
CA ILE A 184 -1.21 -13.09 8.01
C ILE A 184 -0.74 -11.65 8.14
N HIS A 185 -1.61 -10.80 8.68
CA HIS A 185 -1.48 -9.37 8.59
C HIS A 185 -1.24 -8.74 9.97
N ALA A 186 -0.33 -7.80 10.05
CA ALA A 186 -0.16 -6.98 11.24
C ALA A 186 -1.48 -6.26 11.61
N TYR A 187 -1.70 -5.98 12.90
CA TYR A 187 -2.84 -5.17 13.30
C TYR A 187 -2.69 -3.72 12.77
N THR A 188 -3.80 -3.04 12.61
CA THR A 188 -3.80 -1.67 12.06
C THR A 188 -4.68 -0.75 12.93
N GLY A 189 -4.53 0.56 12.79
CA GLY A 189 -5.19 1.57 13.61
C GLY A 189 -6.72 1.61 13.50
N ASP A 190 -7.33 0.76 12.67
CA ASP A 190 -8.78 0.58 12.63
C ASP A 190 -9.28 -0.46 13.64
N GLN A 191 -8.38 -1.26 14.24
CA GLN A 191 -8.71 -2.20 15.31
C GLN A 191 -8.68 -1.48 16.68
N MET A 192 -9.42 -2.04 17.65
CA MET A 192 -9.42 -1.50 19.01
C MET A 192 -8.16 -1.94 19.78
N ILE A 193 -7.66 -1.06 20.65
CA ILE A 193 -6.56 -1.38 21.57
C ILE A 193 -7.03 -2.37 22.63
N LEU A 194 -8.16 -2.06 23.30
CA LEU A 194 -8.91 -2.94 24.19
C LEU A 194 -10.28 -3.18 23.58
N ASP A 195 -11.01 -4.21 24.10
CA ASP A 195 -12.37 -4.51 23.66
C ASP A 195 -13.27 -3.27 23.78
N GLY A 196 -13.86 -2.85 22.68
CA GLY A 196 -14.68 -1.65 22.62
C GLY A 196 -15.47 -1.50 21.33
N PRO A 197 -16.43 -0.56 21.26
CA PRO A 197 -17.27 -0.39 20.09
C PRO A 197 -16.45 0.00 18.86
N HIS A 198 -16.49 -0.83 17.82
CA HIS A 198 -15.85 -0.50 16.54
C HIS A 198 -16.72 0.45 15.72
N ARG A 199 -16.13 1.54 15.21
CA ARG A 199 -16.85 2.63 14.50
C ARG A 199 -17.67 2.19 13.27
N LYS A 200 -17.35 1.03 12.66
CA LYS A 200 -18.08 0.44 11.52
C LYS A 200 -18.89 -0.80 11.92
N GLY A 201 -19.03 -1.11 13.22
CA GLY A 201 -19.80 -2.24 13.72
C GLY A 201 -19.17 -3.62 13.48
N ASP A 202 -17.90 -3.72 13.11
CA ASP A 202 -17.20 -5.01 12.97
C ASP A 202 -16.91 -5.60 14.34
N LEU A 203 -17.58 -6.71 14.67
CA LEU A 203 -17.50 -7.36 15.99
C LEU A 203 -16.12 -7.98 16.27
N ARG A 204 -15.38 -8.39 15.25
CA ARG A 204 -14.04 -8.95 15.42
C ARG A 204 -12.98 -7.86 15.59
N ARG A 205 -13.07 -6.78 14.82
CA ARG A 205 -12.19 -5.62 14.96
C ARG A 205 -12.47 -4.82 16.24
N ALA A 206 -13.61 -5.04 16.88
CA ALA A 206 -13.95 -4.52 18.20
C ALA A 206 -13.12 -5.13 19.34
N ARG A 207 -12.39 -6.21 19.07
CA ARG A 207 -11.55 -6.90 20.08
C ARG A 207 -10.13 -6.34 20.05
N ALA A 208 -9.43 -6.47 21.19
CA ALA A 208 -8.06 -6.01 21.39
C ALA A 208 -7.09 -6.57 20.34
N GLY A 209 -6.59 -5.70 19.47
CA GLY A 209 -5.78 -6.11 18.31
C GLY A 209 -4.42 -6.71 18.69
N ALA A 210 -3.80 -6.19 19.75
CA ALA A 210 -2.48 -6.64 20.20
C ALA A 210 -2.51 -7.92 21.08
N ALA A 211 -3.71 -8.48 21.35
CA ALA A 211 -3.87 -9.65 22.21
C ALA A 211 -4.60 -10.82 21.52
N ASN A 212 -4.99 -10.67 20.26
CA ASN A 212 -5.82 -11.66 19.57
C ASN A 212 -5.34 -11.95 18.15
N ILE A 213 -5.55 -13.18 17.68
CA ILE A 213 -5.64 -13.48 16.25
C ILE A 213 -7.08 -13.15 15.83
N VAL A 214 -7.22 -12.19 14.91
CA VAL A 214 -8.52 -11.65 14.48
C VAL A 214 -8.81 -12.03 13.03
N PRO A 215 -9.69 -13.04 12.77
CA PRO A 215 -10.11 -13.37 11.41
C PRO A 215 -10.88 -12.23 10.78
N ASN A 216 -10.53 -11.90 9.53
CA ASN A 216 -11.15 -10.83 8.76
C ASN A 216 -11.37 -11.24 7.31
N SER A 217 -12.36 -10.64 6.67
CA SER A 217 -12.46 -10.67 5.22
C SER A 217 -11.38 -9.78 4.59
N THR A 218 -10.94 -10.13 3.39
CA THR A 218 -10.10 -9.28 2.56
C THR A 218 -10.71 -9.10 1.17
N GLY A 219 -10.68 -7.88 0.66
CA GLY A 219 -11.06 -7.58 -0.72
C GLY A 219 -9.95 -7.86 -1.73
N ALA A 220 -8.75 -8.22 -1.28
CA ALA A 220 -7.58 -8.35 -2.16
C ALA A 220 -7.76 -9.41 -3.25
N ALA A 221 -8.37 -10.56 -2.93
CA ALA A 221 -8.64 -11.62 -3.90
C ALA A 221 -9.64 -11.19 -4.99
N LYS A 222 -10.64 -10.36 -4.63
CA LYS A 222 -11.56 -9.78 -5.62
C LYS A 222 -10.90 -8.68 -6.45
N ALA A 223 -10.09 -7.85 -5.80
CA ALA A 223 -9.39 -6.74 -6.44
C ALA A 223 -8.34 -7.23 -7.46
N ILE A 224 -7.87 -8.47 -7.34
CA ILE A 224 -6.89 -9.03 -8.30
C ILE A 224 -7.41 -9.02 -9.73
N GLY A 225 -8.70 -9.27 -9.93
CA GLY A 225 -9.33 -9.23 -11.26
C GLY A 225 -9.39 -7.85 -11.90
N LEU A 226 -9.24 -6.77 -11.10
CA LEU A 226 -9.14 -5.39 -11.60
C LEU A 226 -7.72 -5.08 -12.07
N VAL A 227 -6.73 -5.80 -11.55
CA VAL A 227 -5.30 -5.60 -11.83
C VAL A 227 -4.80 -6.60 -12.88
N ILE A 228 -5.27 -7.86 -12.78
CA ILE A 228 -4.94 -8.98 -13.67
C ILE A 228 -6.26 -9.61 -14.14
N PRO A 229 -6.84 -9.14 -15.26
CA PRO A 229 -8.16 -9.58 -15.72
C PRO A 229 -8.31 -11.09 -15.90
N GLU A 230 -7.23 -11.80 -16.28
CA GLU A 230 -7.22 -13.25 -16.45
C GLU A 230 -7.46 -14.03 -15.14
N LEU A 231 -7.26 -13.38 -13.99
CA LEU A 231 -7.49 -13.96 -12.66
C LEU A 231 -8.86 -13.58 -12.07
N ASN A 232 -9.70 -12.87 -12.83
CA ASN A 232 -11.02 -12.50 -12.35
C ASN A 232 -11.86 -13.74 -12.00
N GLY A 233 -12.35 -13.79 -10.75
CA GLY A 233 -13.17 -14.90 -10.25
C GLY A 233 -12.40 -16.18 -9.90
N LYS A 234 -11.10 -16.26 -10.16
CA LYS A 234 -10.30 -17.47 -9.87
C LYS A 234 -9.76 -17.52 -8.43
N LEU A 235 -9.67 -16.39 -7.75
CA LEU A 235 -9.12 -16.32 -6.41
C LEU A 235 -10.19 -15.92 -5.37
N ILE A 236 -10.16 -16.62 -4.25
CA ILE A 236 -10.87 -16.23 -3.03
C ILE A 236 -9.85 -15.97 -1.91
N GLY A 237 -10.25 -15.28 -0.84
CA GLY A 237 -9.25 -14.97 0.19
C GLY A 237 -9.80 -14.59 1.54
N SER A 238 -8.92 -14.75 2.54
CA SER A 238 -9.14 -14.40 3.93
C SER A 238 -7.93 -13.67 4.52
N ALA A 239 -8.12 -13.04 5.67
CA ALA A 239 -7.06 -12.40 6.43
C ALA A 239 -7.11 -12.84 7.89
N GLN A 240 -5.94 -13.01 8.50
CA GLN A 240 -5.77 -13.20 9.94
C GLN A 240 -4.94 -12.02 10.46
N ARG A 241 -5.54 -11.16 11.28
CA ARG A 241 -4.78 -10.10 11.96
C ARG A 241 -4.08 -10.68 13.17
N VAL A 242 -2.80 -10.39 13.33
CA VAL A 242 -1.95 -10.94 14.39
C VAL A 242 -1.27 -9.84 15.20
N PRO A 243 -0.82 -10.11 16.45
CA PRO A 243 -0.23 -9.13 17.35
C PRO A 243 1.20 -8.71 16.96
N VAL A 244 1.38 -8.17 15.74
CA VAL A 244 2.63 -7.52 15.30
C VAL A 244 2.32 -6.12 14.79
N THR A 245 3.24 -5.18 14.96
CA THR A 245 3.02 -3.76 14.66
C THR A 245 3.01 -3.46 13.17
N THR A 246 3.88 -4.11 12.42
CA THR A 246 3.98 -4.08 10.95
C THR A 246 4.76 -5.30 10.48
N GLY A 247 4.77 -5.56 9.18
CA GLY A 247 5.31 -6.80 8.62
C GLY A 247 4.24 -7.89 8.50
N SER A 248 3.86 -8.20 7.28
CA SER A 248 2.77 -9.10 6.94
C SER A 248 3.23 -10.07 5.85
N THR A 249 2.53 -11.18 5.71
CA THR A 249 2.80 -12.15 4.64
C THR A 249 1.51 -12.53 3.91
N THR A 250 1.62 -12.76 2.60
CA THR A 250 0.55 -13.30 1.75
C THR A 250 0.94 -14.68 1.28
N ILE A 251 0.10 -15.66 1.54
CA ILE A 251 0.21 -17.04 1.11
C ILE A 251 -0.83 -17.25 0.00
N LEU A 252 -0.39 -17.70 -1.17
CA LEU A 252 -1.27 -18.10 -2.26
C LEU A 252 -1.12 -19.61 -2.48
N THR A 253 -2.17 -20.36 -2.17
CA THR A 253 -2.31 -21.75 -2.54
C THR A 253 -3.19 -21.80 -3.80
N ALA A 254 -2.67 -22.37 -4.89
CA ALA A 254 -3.33 -22.36 -6.18
C ALA A 254 -3.23 -23.70 -6.91
N VAL A 255 -4.28 -24.02 -7.65
CA VAL A 255 -4.24 -25.09 -8.66
C VAL A 255 -3.78 -24.45 -9.97
N VAL A 256 -2.72 -24.97 -10.54
CA VAL A 256 -2.12 -24.47 -11.78
C VAL A 256 -2.02 -25.59 -12.84
N LYS A 257 -1.94 -25.19 -14.10
CA LYS A 257 -1.72 -26.09 -15.25
C LYS A 257 -0.28 -26.02 -15.75
N GLY A 258 0.26 -27.17 -16.11
CA GLY A 258 1.59 -27.29 -16.70
C GLY A 258 2.02 -28.75 -16.82
N SER A 259 3.02 -29.05 -17.64
CA SER A 259 3.53 -30.42 -17.83
C SER A 259 4.67 -30.80 -16.88
N ASP A 260 5.36 -29.78 -16.32
CA ASP A 260 6.51 -29.99 -15.45
C ASP A 260 6.65 -28.78 -14.50
N VAL A 261 5.72 -28.68 -13.53
CA VAL A 261 5.75 -27.60 -12.53
C VAL A 261 6.55 -28.06 -11.33
N THR A 262 7.68 -27.40 -11.09
CA THR A 262 8.61 -27.71 -10.00
C THR A 262 8.84 -26.50 -9.10
N LYS A 263 9.31 -26.73 -7.87
CA LYS A 263 9.72 -25.67 -6.94
C LYS A 263 10.82 -24.80 -7.56
N GLU A 264 11.81 -25.43 -8.19
CA GLU A 264 12.93 -24.75 -8.82
C GLU A 264 12.45 -23.89 -10.02
N GLY A 265 11.53 -24.42 -10.83
CA GLY A 265 10.93 -23.70 -11.95
C GLY A 265 10.12 -22.48 -11.50
N ILE A 266 9.29 -22.63 -10.46
CA ILE A 266 8.57 -21.50 -9.85
C ILE A 266 9.56 -20.46 -9.33
N ASN A 267 10.54 -20.87 -8.51
CA ASN A 267 11.52 -19.94 -7.92
C ASN A 267 12.32 -19.22 -9.01
N ALA A 268 12.71 -19.90 -10.09
CA ALA A 268 13.38 -19.28 -11.22
C ALA A 268 12.49 -18.25 -11.94
N ALA A 269 11.20 -18.55 -12.13
CA ALA A 269 10.25 -17.63 -12.73
C ALA A 269 10.02 -16.38 -11.86
N MET A 270 9.91 -16.56 -10.53
CA MET A 270 9.80 -15.45 -9.58
C MET A 270 11.05 -14.58 -9.56
N LYS A 271 12.23 -15.19 -9.56
CA LYS A 271 13.54 -14.50 -9.64
C LYS A 271 13.67 -13.69 -10.92
N ALA A 272 13.24 -14.25 -12.05
CA ALA A 272 13.25 -13.56 -13.34
C ALA A 272 12.24 -12.39 -13.41
N ALA A 273 11.17 -12.43 -12.63
CA ALA A 273 10.19 -11.35 -12.52
C ALA A 273 10.60 -10.23 -11.55
N ALA A 274 11.66 -10.41 -10.78
CA ALA A 274 12.10 -9.45 -9.78
C ALA A 274 12.49 -8.10 -10.41
N ASN A 275 12.10 -7.01 -9.73
CA ASN A 275 12.35 -5.63 -10.15
C ASN A 275 12.31 -4.68 -8.94
N GLN A 276 12.28 -3.37 -9.16
CA GLN A 276 12.20 -2.38 -8.07
C GLN A 276 10.94 -2.46 -7.18
N SER A 277 9.88 -3.12 -7.66
CA SER A 277 8.59 -3.29 -6.97
C SER A 277 8.39 -4.69 -6.41
N TYR A 278 9.02 -5.68 -7.02
CA TYR A 278 8.91 -7.09 -6.67
C TYR A 278 10.29 -7.66 -6.39
N GLY A 279 10.56 -7.94 -5.12
CA GLY A 279 11.82 -8.50 -4.64
C GLY A 279 11.80 -10.04 -4.61
N TYR A 280 12.98 -10.63 -4.50
CA TYR A 280 13.21 -12.06 -4.37
C TYR A 280 14.15 -12.35 -3.21
N ASN A 281 13.80 -13.32 -2.34
CA ASN A 281 14.56 -13.67 -1.15
C ASN A 281 14.76 -15.20 -1.04
N GLU A 282 15.94 -15.59 -0.61
CA GLU A 282 16.35 -16.98 -0.33
C GLU A 282 16.73 -17.20 1.14
N ASP A 283 16.75 -16.15 1.97
CA ASP A 283 17.07 -16.23 3.39
C ASP A 283 15.82 -16.58 4.23
N PRO A 284 15.99 -17.28 5.36
CA PRO A 284 14.90 -17.63 6.27
C PRO A 284 14.48 -16.42 7.14
N ILE A 285 13.77 -15.46 6.54
CA ILE A 285 13.33 -14.22 7.18
C ILE A 285 12.01 -14.36 7.93
N VAL A 286 11.75 -13.41 8.83
CA VAL A 286 10.50 -13.26 9.58
C VAL A 286 9.93 -11.85 9.42
N SER A 287 8.75 -11.60 9.96
CA SER A 287 8.01 -10.34 9.76
C SER A 287 8.77 -9.07 10.17
N SER A 288 9.65 -9.14 11.18
CA SER A 288 10.45 -7.98 11.60
C SER A 288 11.53 -7.57 10.60
N ASP A 289 11.99 -8.51 9.76
CA ASP A 289 13.05 -8.26 8.78
C ASP A 289 12.56 -7.44 7.58
N VAL A 290 11.23 -7.38 7.39
CA VAL A 290 10.64 -6.62 6.28
C VAL A 290 10.16 -5.22 6.68
N ILE A 291 10.38 -4.81 7.93
CA ILE A 291 10.03 -3.48 8.41
C ILE A 291 10.87 -2.42 7.66
N GLY A 292 10.19 -1.42 7.12
CA GLY A 292 10.81 -0.37 6.32
C GLY A 292 11.13 -0.76 4.88
N MET A 293 10.83 -1.98 4.47
CA MET A 293 11.07 -2.47 3.11
C MET A 293 10.30 -1.64 2.07
N ARG A 294 10.92 -1.44 0.89
CA ARG A 294 10.36 -0.66 -0.22
C ARG A 294 9.85 -1.49 -1.40
N PHE A 295 10.08 -2.79 -1.43
CA PHE A 295 9.38 -3.66 -2.38
C PHE A 295 7.89 -3.74 -2.02
N GLY A 296 7.01 -3.67 -2.99
CA GLY A 296 5.57 -3.89 -2.78
C GLY A 296 5.27 -5.32 -2.34
N SER A 297 6.11 -6.25 -2.78
CA SER A 297 6.06 -7.68 -2.50
C SER A 297 7.47 -8.24 -2.52
N LEU A 298 7.84 -9.06 -1.54
CA LEU A 298 9.12 -9.77 -1.48
C LEU A 298 8.84 -11.26 -1.48
N PHE A 299 9.11 -11.92 -2.61
CA PHE A 299 8.91 -13.36 -2.75
C PHE A 299 9.88 -14.14 -1.85
N ASP A 300 9.33 -15.14 -1.15
CA ASP A 300 10.09 -16.03 -0.28
C ASP A 300 10.28 -17.41 -0.94
N ALA A 301 11.42 -17.63 -1.57
CA ALA A 301 11.75 -18.88 -2.27
C ALA A 301 11.86 -20.09 -1.32
N THR A 302 12.05 -19.87 -0.03
CA THR A 302 12.15 -20.94 0.97
C THR A 302 10.80 -21.61 1.22
N GLN A 303 9.68 -20.90 0.98
CA GLN A 303 8.31 -21.32 1.29
C GLN A 303 7.55 -21.91 0.10
N THR A 304 8.18 -22.06 -1.06
CA THR A 304 7.55 -22.64 -2.24
C THR A 304 7.31 -24.14 -2.04
N MET A 305 6.07 -24.57 -2.26
CA MET A 305 5.67 -25.98 -2.21
C MET A 305 4.94 -26.35 -3.50
N VAL A 306 5.13 -27.60 -3.95
CA VAL A 306 4.50 -28.13 -5.16
C VAL A 306 4.05 -29.58 -4.89
N ALA A 307 2.81 -29.88 -5.22
CA ALA A 307 2.26 -31.22 -5.23
C ALA A 307 1.63 -31.53 -6.59
N LYS A 308 1.97 -32.66 -7.18
CA LYS A 308 1.38 -33.11 -8.45
C LYS A 308 0.00 -33.73 -8.16
N ILE A 309 -1.04 -33.29 -8.87
CA ILE A 309 -2.40 -33.82 -8.80
C ILE A 309 -2.61 -34.86 -9.91
N ASP A 310 -2.27 -34.48 -11.15
CA ASP A 310 -2.33 -35.34 -12.34
C ASP A 310 -1.25 -34.94 -13.34
N GLU A 311 -1.32 -35.45 -14.60
CA GLU A 311 -0.28 -35.22 -15.61
C GLU A 311 -0.02 -33.75 -15.94
N GLU A 312 -1.06 -32.89 -15.84
CA GLU A 312 -1.00 -31.48 -16.22
C GLU A 312 -1.46 -30.55 -15.12
N THR A 313 -1.76 -31.06 -13.91
CA THR A 313 -2.34 -30.27 -12.84
C THR A 313 -1.50 -30.37 -11.57
N TYR A 314 -1.20 -29.24 -10.98
CA TYR A 314 -0.42 -29.13 -9.75
C TYR A 314 -1.11 -28.22 -8.73
N GLU A 315 -0.99 -28.57 -7.46
CA GLU A 315 -1.26 -27.67 -6.35
C GLU A 315 0.05 -27.04 -5.93
N VAL A 316 0.08 -25.72 -5.85
CA VAL A 316 1.28 -24.98 -5.48
C VAL A 316 0.98 -23.99 -4.34
N GLN A 317 1.95 -23.81 -3.46
CA GLN A 317 1.95 -22.71 -2.49
C GLN A 317 3.12 -21.78 -2.78
N VAL A 318 2.85 -20.50 -2.85
CA VAL A 318 3.85 -19.44 -2.97
C VAL A 318 3.58 -18.37 -1.90
N VAL A 319 4.64 -17.75 -1.40
CA VAL A 319 4.59 -16.83 -0.27
C VAL A 319 5.35 -15.56 -0.60
N SER A 320 4.78 -14.42 -0.24
CA SER A 320 5.46 -13.12 -0.30
C SER A 320 5.26 -12.33 0.99
N TRP A 321 6.30 -11.61 1.37
CA TRP A 321 6.32 -10.67 2.50
C TRP A 321 6.04 -9.26 2.03
N TYR A 322 5.51 -8.43 2.92
CA TYR A 322 5.36 -6.99 2.71
C TYR A 322 5.30 -6.23 4.05
N ASP A 323 5.92 -5.07 4.10
CA ASP A 323 5.58 -4.10 5.12
C ASP A 323 4.24 -3.48 4.73
N ASN A 324 3.18 -3.81 5.46
CA ASN A 324 1.83 -3.36 5.12
C ASN A 324 1.65 -1.83 5.12
N GLU A 325 2.61 -1.09 5.68
CA GLU A 325 2.67 0.37 5.62
C GLU A 325 3.70 0.86 4.59
N ASN A 326 4.99 0.56 4.78
CA ASN A 326 6.06 1.16 3.96
C ASN A 326 6.17 0.56 2.56
N SER A 327 5.96 -0.75 2.38
CA SER A 327 5.90 -1.37 1.04
C SER A 327 4.78 -0.77 0.20
N TYR A 328 3.57 -0.69 0.79
CA TYR A 328 2.41 -0.08 0.15
C TYR A 328 2.65 1.39 -0.22
N THR A 329 3.18 2.16 0.74
CA THR A 329 3.51 3.57 0.52
C THR A 329 4.52 3.74 -0.62
N SER A 330 5.52 2.86 -0.70
CA SER A 330 6.52 2.91 -1.79
C SER A 330 5.91 2.67 -3.16
N GLN A 331 4.98 1.72 -3.28
CA GLN A 331 4.24 1.48 -4.53
C GLN A 331 3.39 2.69 -4.92
N MET A 332 2.70 3.26 -3.95
CA MET A 332 1.87 4.44 -4.14
C MET A 332 2.69 5.66 -4.57
N VAL A 333 3.85 5.89 -3.96
CA VAL A 333 4.77 6.98 -4.35
C VAL A 333 5.27 6.79 -5.79
N ARG A 334 5.63 5.57 -6.21
CA ARG A 334 5.97 5.27 -7.61
C ARG A 334 4.80 5.54 -8.56
N THR A 335 3.59 5.13 -8.14
CA THR A 335 2.35 5.36 -8.92
C THR A 335 2.08 6.85 -9.08
N ILE A 336 2.27 7.67 -8.04
CA ILE A 336 2.10 9.14 -8.09
C ILE A 336 2.98 9.73 -9.19
N LYS A 337 4.27 9.38 -9.21
CA LYS A 337 5.22 9.91 -10.20
C LYS A 337 4.83 9.50 -11.62
N TYR A 338 4.63 8.19 -11.84
CA TYR A 338 4.22 7.67 -13.14
C TYR A 338 2.93 8.34 -13.64
N PHE A 339 1.93 8.42 -12.78
CA PHE A 339 0.64 9.01 -13.12
C PHE A 339 0.73 10.50 -13.43
N ALA A 340 1.57 11.25 -12.73
CA ALA A 340 1.78 12.68 -12.96
C ALA A 340 2.49 12.97 -14.29
N GLU A 341 3.32 12.03 -14.77
CA GLU A 341 4.12 12.16 -16.00
C GLU A 341 3.35 11.78 -17.28
N LEU A 342 2.15 11.19 -17.15
CA LEU A 342 1.22 10.94 -18.26
C LEU A 342 0.54 12.24 -18.73
#